data_cae45ec74d61197e745eb54e032e0387
#
_entry.id   cae45ec74d61197e745eb54e032e0387
#
_cell.length_a   1.000
_cell.length_b   1.000
_cell.length_c   1.000
_cell.angle_alpha   90.00
_cell.angle_beta   90.00
_cell.angle_gamma   90.00
#
_symmetry.space_group_name_H-M   'P 1'
#
loop_
_entity.id
_entity.type
_entity.pdbx_description
1 polymer ?
#
loop_
_entity_poly.entity_id
_entity_poly.type
_entity_poly.pdbx_seq_one_letter_code
_entity_poly.pdbx_strand_id
1 'polypeptide(L)'
;MLELEKQNIHRNRLKSQTTTQVTLDDDFIVPDTMSDIGEVILDSGSVSLEPVKVQRERITVRGKLEFHVLYRREEGGLQTLGGAIPFEEAVNVPDLEEKDYVSVSWQIDDLNTEMIHSRKLGIKALVTLEAKAEALFDTEAAVRAECTGEPEDDEIRLQVKTETVPAAAIALRRKDTYRVKQDITLPGSKPAIERMLWTEMKLSACQAKPLDGQIHLDGTILVFALYEGGESGLVQWAEESIPFSGEVEMQGASPDMIPVIGIRLIHRDMEEKPDYDGEMRELSVDAVIELDVRLYEEQELELLQDLYATNREIVLDAGDAVFDRILARNLGKCKVAEKVELDAEPRVLQICHSSGSIKLDGVETGENALVVDGVLEVTLLYLTDEDSRPVQAATRMVPFHYEAEVPGIREDSIWYLEPGLEQLTAVMAGGGQAEIRGVIALDLFVLQPENRPVILRAEALPMDTEKLKAMPGIVGYIVQPQESLWDIAKRFHTTEDSILAGNDLPGGAVKPGDCLILVKEL
;
A
#
# COMPACT_ATOMS: atom_id res chain seq x y z
N MET A 1 -45.97 -10.97 1.65
CA MET A 1 -45.25 -9.79 2.21
C MET A 1 -44.19 -9.42 1.22
N LEU A 2 -43.88 -8.13 0.99
CA LEU A 2 -42.78 -7.72 0.12
C LEU A 2 -41.48 -7.70 0.95
N GLU A 3 -40.47 -8.45 0.53
CA GLU A 3 -39.18 -8.53 1.19
C GLU A 3 -38.06 -8.13 0.21
N LEU A 4 -37.07 -7.43 0.72
CA LEU A 4 -35.88 -7.05 -0.03
C LEU A 4 -34.75 -7.98 0.35
N GLU A 5 -34.15 -8.64 -0.63
CA GLU A 5 -32.89 -9.32 -0.48
C GLU A 5 -31.78 -8.26 -0.54
N LYS A 6 -30.93 -8.23 0.49
CA LYS A 6 -29.84 -7.27 0.58
C LYS A 6 -28.51 -8.00 0.52
N GLN A 7 -27.59 -7.42 -0.23
CA GLN A 7 -26.20 -7.84 -0.26
C GLN A 7 -25.36 -6.88 0.57
N ASN A 8 -24.44 -7.43 1.35
CA ASN A 8 -23.51 -6.66 2.18
C ASN A 8 -22.15 -6.58 1.49
N ILE A 9 -21.64 -5.37 1.31
CA ILE A 9 -20.37 -5.09 0.67
C ILE A 9 -19.40 -4.60 1.73
N HIS A 10 -18.34 -5.35 1.96
CA HIS A 10 -17.27 -4.99 2.89
C HIS A 10 -16.33 -3.99 2.23
N ARG A 11 -16.22 -2.82 2.83
CA ARG A 11 -15.37 -1.73 2.35
C ARG A 11 -14.31 -1.38 3.39
N ASN A 12 -13.12 -1.02 2.93
CA ASN A 12 -12.10 -0.44 3.78
C ASN A 12 -12.14 1.09 3.64
N ARG A 13 -12.46 1.79 4.72
CA ARG A 13 -12.53 3.25 4.74
C ARG A 13 -11.37 3.82 5.52
N LEU A 14 -10.56 4.64 4.87
CA LEU A 14 -9.63 5.52 5.56
C LEU A 14 -10.43 6.59 6.34
N LYS A 15 -10.38 6.55 7.66
CA LYS A 15 -11.02 7.52 8.54
C LYS A 15 -10.15 8.76 8.73
N SER A 16 -8.86 8.52 8.96
CA SER A 16 -7.91 9.58 9.28
C SER A 16 -6.50 9.16 8.92
N GLN A 17 -5.72 10.14 8.48
CA GLN A 17 -4.29 10.03 8.26
C GLN A 17 -3.62 11.21 8.98
N THR A 18 -2.66 10.92 9.81
CA THR A 18 -1.95 11.94 10.60
C THR A 18 -0.46 11.70 10.53
N THR A 19 0.28 12.75 10.26
CA THR A 19 1.75 12.73 10.23
C THR A 19 2.28 13.51 11.42
N THR A 20 3.26 12.97 12.12
CA THR A 20 3.98 13.66 13.20
C THR A 20 5.47 13.46 13.05
N GLN A 21 6.26 14.41 13.49
CA GLN A 21 7.72 14.32 13.50
C GLN A 21 8.22 14.18 14.93
N VAL A 22 9.11 13.23 15.12
CA VAL A 22 9.80 12.98 16.39
C VAL A 22 11.27 13.33 16.21
N THR A 23 11.76 14.24 17.05
CA THR A 23 13.20 14.56 17.10
C THR A 23 13.83 13.73 18.21
N LEU A 24 14.82 12.93 17.85
CA LEU A 24 15.63 12.14 18.76
C LEU A 24 17.00 12.78 18.84
N ASP A 25 17.45 13.09 20.05
CA ASP A 25 18.76 13.71 20.31
C ASP A 25 19.32 13.07 21.57
N ASP A 26 20.40 12.32 21.44
CA ASP A 26 21.05 11.64 22.57
C ASP A 26 22.57 11.59 22.38
N ASP A 27 23.26 11.57 23.51
CA ASP A 27 24.72 11.48 23.59
C ASP A 27 25.14 10.03 23.88
N PHE A 28 25.97 9.46 23.03
CA PHE A 28 26.47 8.11 23.18
C PHE A 28 27.95 8.07 23.57
N ILE A 29 28.25 7.43 24.70
CA ILE A 29 29.62 7.27 25.17
C ILE A 29 30.22 6.00 24.57
N VAL A 30 31.38 6.13 23.94
CA VAL A 30 32.13 4.98 23.40
C VAL A 30 32.55 4.07 24.55
N PRO A 31 32.21 2.78 24.52
CA PRO A 31 32.62 1.83 25.55
C PRO A 31 34.15 1.76 25.75
N ASP A 32 34.63 1.55 26.98
CA ASP A 32 36.05 1.52 27.30
C ASP A 32 36.81 0.40 26.56
N THR A 33 36.13 -0.61 26.08
CA THR A 33 36.68 -1.71 25.27
C THR A 33 36.93 -1.33 23.81
N MET A 34 36.44 -0.16 23.38
CA MET A 34 36.58 0.35 22.01
C MET A 34 37.61 1.46 21.95
N SER A 35 38.25 1.62 20.77
CA SER A 35 39.21 2.66 20.50
C SER A 35 38.56 4.03 20.33
N ASP A 36 39.36 5.08 20.53
CA ASP A 36 38.96 6.46 20.34
C ASP A 36 38.59 6.75 18.88
N ILE A 37 37.57 7.54 18.68
CA ILE A 37 37.06 7.93 17.36
C ILE A 37 37.94 9.03 16.79
N GLY A 38 38.50 8.82 15.60
CA GLY A 38 39.20 9.83 14.83
C GLY A 38 38.27 10.54 13.82
N GLU A 39 37.43 9.77 13.14
CA GLU A 39 36.52 10.31 12.11
C GLU A 39 35.32 9.35 11.89
N VAL A 40 34.12 9.87 11.83
CA VAL A 40 32.93 9.12 11.42
C VAL A 40 32.95 9.00 9.90
N ILE A 41 32.81 7.79 9.38
CA ILE A 41 32.83 7.50 7.94
C ILE A 41 31.42 7.30 7.41
N LEU A 42 30.62 6.48 8.11
CA LEU A 42 29.28 6.11 7.71
C LEU A 42 28.42 5.92 8.95
N ASP A 43 27.21 6.40 8.88
CA ASP A 43 26.15 6.11 9.83
C ASP A 43 24.93 5.52 9.12
N SER A 44 24.14 4.77 9.85
CA SER A 44 22.84 4.32 9.40
C SER A 44 21.89 4.17 10.58
N GLY A 45 20.61 4.38 10.30
CA GLY A 45 19.54 4.24 11.28
C GLY A 45 18.42 3.35 10.78
N SER A 46 17.76 2.67 11.70
CA SER A 46 16.50 2.01 11.44
C SER A 46 15.57 2.16 12.64
N VAL A 47 14.26 2.29 12.38
CA VAL A 47 13.28 2.40 13.44
C VAL A 47 12.58 1.05 13.62
N SER A 48 12.55 0.57 14.84
CA SER A 48 11.80 -0.62 15.25
C SER A 48 10.63 -0.18 16.12
N LEU A 49 9.39 -0.45 15.68
CA LEU A 49 8.18 -0.09 16.40
C LEU A 49 7.65 -1.27 17.20
N GLU A 50 7.21 -1.00 18.42
CA GLU A 50 6.42 -1.95 19.22
C GLU A 50 4.95 -1.94 18.75
N PRO A 51 4.12 -2.94 19.16
CA PRO A 51 2.70 -2.93 18.89
C PRO A 51 2.04 -1.61 19.36
N VAL A 52 1.34 -0.95 18.44
CA VAL A 52 0.72 0.35 18.70
C VAL A 52 -0.43 0.19 19.68
N LYS A 53 -0.46 1.03 20.71
CA LYS A 53 -1.58 1.10 21.65
C LYS A 53 -2.64 2.06 21.13
N VAL A 54 -3.80 1.51 20.75
CA VAL A 54 -4.93 2.27 20.23
C VAL A 54 -5.85 2.69 21.38
N GLN A 55 -6.27 3.95 21.37
CA GLN A 55 -7.27 4.54 22.25
C GLN A 55 -8.19 5.44 21.41
N ARG A 56 -9.32 5.85 21.95
CA ARG A 56 -10.20 6.77 21.23
C ARG A 56 -9.47 8.06 20.88
N GLU A 57 -9.46 8.44 19.58
CA GLU A 57 -8.84 9.65 19.02
C GLU A 57 -7.34 9.81 19.28
N ARG A 58 -6.67 8.74 19.75
CA ARG A 58 -5.24 8.79 20.09
C ARG A 58 -4.58 7.42 19.96
N ILE A 59 -3.33 7.44 19.53
CA ILE A 59 -2.45 6.27 19.59
C ILE A 59 -1.20 6.60 20.40
N THR A 60 -0.63 5.58 21.02
CA THR A 60 0.72 5.66 21.60
C THR A 60 1.64 4.76 20.79
N VAL A 61 2.63 5.37 20.17
CA VAL A 61 3.67 4.69 19.38
C VAL A 61 4.92 4.61 20.24
N ARG A 62 5.38 3.40 20.50
CA ARG A 62 6.65 3.12 21.16
C ARG A 62 7.60 2.48 20.17
N GLY A 63 8.85 2.80 20.29
CA GLY A 63 9.86 2.23 19.43
C GLY A 63 11.26 2.63 19.88
N LYS A 64 12.21 2.26 19.04
CA LYS A 64 13.60 2.64 19.19
C LYS A 64 14.20 2.96 17.82
N LEU A 65 15.03 3.96 17.77
CA LEU A 65 15.97 4.19 16.69
C LEU A 65 17.21 3.35 16.98
N GLU A 66 17.46 2.33 16.18
CA GLU A 66 18.71 1.59 16.18
C GLU A 66 19.66 2.27 15.22
N PHE A 67 20.84 2.64 15.68
CA PHE A 67 21.86 3.28 14.85
C PHE A 67 23.16 2.48 14.85
N HIS A 68 23.88 2.56 13.73
CA HIS A 68 25.21 1.99 13.55
C HIS A 68 26.12 3.05 12.96
N VAL A 69 27.35 3.09 13.45
CA VAL A 69 28.36 4.06 13.02
C VAL A 69 29.65 3.33 12.71
N LEU A 70 30.12 3.46 11.46
CA LEU A 70 31.46 3.05 11.04
C LEU A 70 32.39 4.24 11.21
N TYR A 71 33.46 4.07 11.96
CA TYR A 71 34.42 5.13 12.20
C TYR A 71 35.86 4.67 12.04
N ARG A 72 36.73 5.63 11.74
CA ARG A 72 38.16 5.48 11.76
C ARG A 72 38.68 5.75 13.18
N ARG A 73 39.48 4.86 13.70
CA ARG A 73 40.15 5.02 15.00
C ARG A 73 41.24 6.10 14.93
N GLU A 74 41.51 6.82 16.01
CA GLU A 74 42.62 7.79 16.07
C GLU A 74 44.00 7.12 15.76
N GLU A 75 44.21 5.91 16.23
CA GLU A 75 45.42 5.11 16.00
C GLU A 75 45.47 4.38 14.64
N GLY A 76 44.45 4.58 13.81
CA GLY A 76 44.28 3.95 12.50
C GLY A 76 43.43 2.68 12.51
N GLY A 77 42.97 2.28 11.32
CA GLY A 77 42.04 1.17 11.11
C GLY A 77 40.59 1.56 11.38
N LEU A 78 39.68 0.64 11.08
CA LEU A 78 38.24 0.86 11.16
C LEU A 78 37.62 0.16 12.37
N GLN A 79 36.49 0.67 12.85
CA GLN A 79 35.72 0.04 13.88
C GLN A 79 34.24 0.47 13.74
N THR A 80 33.31 -0.38 14.20
CA THR A 80 31.90 -0.07 14.22
C THR A 80 31.39 0.04 15.65
N LEU A 81 30.36 0.88 15.81
CA LEU A 81 29.66 1.14 17.05
C LEU A 81 28.16 1.12 16.76
N GLY A 82 27.38 0.48 17.60
CA GLY A 82 25.92 0.47 17.51
C GLY A 82 25.27 0.84 18.81
N GLY A 83 24.09 1.40 18.73
CA GLY A 83 23.26 1.75 19.88
C GLY A 83 21.78 1.88 19.52
N ALA A 84 20.97 2.22 20.52
CA ALA A 84 19.55 2.43 20.33
C ALA A 84 19.03 3.56 21.21
N ILE A 85 18.21 4.43 20.63
CA ILE A 85 17.53 5.52 21.32
C ILE A 85 16.05 5.17 21.40
N PRO A 86 15.51 4.85 22.58
CA PRO A 86 14.08 4.56 22.75
C PRO A 86 13.26 5.84 22.66
N PHE A 87 12.03 5.73 22.14
CA PHE A 87 11.07 6.82 22.12
C PHE A 87 9.65 6.37 22.38
N GLU A 88 8.85 7.28 22.89
CA GLU A 88 7.40 7.12 23.04
C GLU A 88 6.72 8.40 22.57
N GLU A 89 5.82 8.27 21.57
CA GLU A 89 5.10 9.41 21.02
C GLU A 89 3.60 9.16 21.09
N ALA A 90 2.87 10.22 21.43
CA ALA A 90 1.42 10.20 21.52
C ALA A 90 0.82 11.00 20.37
N VAL A 91 0.27 10.30 19.39
CA VAL A 91 -0.29 10.89 18.18
C VAL A 91 -1.81 11.00 18.30
N ASN A 92 -2.34 12.21 18.08
CA ASN A 92 -3.78 12.41 17.99
C ASN A 92 -4.24 12.02 16.58
N VAL A 93 -5.20 11.11 16.52
CA VAL A 93 -5.77 10.59 15.27
C VAL A 93 -7.27 10.85 15.30
N PRO A 94 -7.78 11.86 14.58
CA PRO A 94 -9.20 12.19 14.57
C PRO A 94 -10.07 11.01 14.17
N ASP A 95 -11.27 10.92 14.73
CA ASP A 95 -12.29 9.90 14.43
C ASP A 95 -11.86 8.44 14.69
N LEU A 96 -10.72 8.20 15.32
CA LEU A 96 -10.23 6.88 15.68
C LEU A 96 -11.06 6.25 16.80
N GLU A 97 -11.49 5.01 16.58
CA GLU A 97 -12.12 4.14 17.58
C GLU A 97 -11.18 2.97 17.94
N GLU A 98 -11.36 2.37 19.11
CA GLU A 98 -10.49 1.26 19.58
C GLU A 98 -10.56 0.00 18.70
N LYS A 99 -11.67 -0.17 17.96
CA LYS A 99 -11.88 -1.30 17.02
C LYS A 99 -11.26 -1.08 15.64
N ASP A 100 -10.83 0.14 15.35
CA ASP A 100 -10.29 0.48 14.03
C ASP A 100 -8.90 -0.13 13.87
N TYR A 101 -8.57 -0.42 12.63
CA TYR A 101 -7.24 -0.86 12.27
C TYR A 101 -6.31 0.35 12.13
N VAL A 102 -5.19 0.31 12.85
CA VAL A 102 -4.18 1.35 12.76
C VAL A 102 -2.90 0.77 12.18
N SER A 103 -2.40 1.40 11.13
CA SER A 103 -1.05 1.18 10.63
C SER A 103 -0.19 2.41 10.90
N VAL A 104 1.04 2.18 11.34
CA VAL A 104 2.04 3.23 11.50
C VAL A 104 3.23 2.89 10.63
N SER A 105 3.57 3.79 9.73
CA SER A 105 4.80 3.77 8.96
C SER A 105 5.75 4.83 9.48
N TRP A 106 7.03 4.67 9.16
CA TRP A 106 8.06 5.61 9.57
C TRP A 106 9.04 5.89 8.43
N GLN A 107 9.62 7.08 8.48
CA GLN A 107 10.72 7.50 7.61
C GLN A 107 11.74 8.28 8.46
N ILE A 108 13.01 7.99 8.27
CA ILE A 108 14.09 8.81 8.82
C ILE A 108 14.36 9.90 7.80
N ASP A 109 13.96 11.13 8.13
CA ASP A 109 14.15 12.29 7.26
C ASP A 109 15.61 12.73 7.29
N ASP A 110 16.20 12.73 8.49
CA ASP A 110 17.60 13.10 8.73
C ASP A 110 18.20 12.26 9.85
N LEU A 111 19.45 11.84 9.67
CA LEU A 111 20.26 11.22 10.70
C LEU A 111 21.62 11.89 10.65
N ASN A 112 22.04 12.48 11.75
CA ASN A 112 23.32 13.15 11.88
C ASN A 112 24.08 12.60 13.09
N THR A 113 25.26 12.06 12.82
CA THR A 113 26.17 11.58 13.84
C THR A 113 27.37 12.54 13.94
N GLU A 114 27.42 13.31 15.01
CA GLU A 114 28.46 14.29 15.27
C GLU A 114 29.43 13.79 16.34
N MET A 115 30.71 13.87 16.05
CA MET A 115 31.76 13.60 17.05
C MET A 115 31.91 14.81 17.99
N ILE A 116 31.41 14.69 19.23
CA ILE A 116 31.60 15.72 20.28
C ILE A 116 33.06 15.73 20.76
N HIS A 117 33.63 14.55 21.01
CA HIS A 117 35.04 14.29 21.24
C HIS A 117 35.31 12.80 21.01
N SER A 118 36.60 12.38 21.03
CA SER A 118 37.00 11.01 20.64
C SER A 118 36.28 9.86 21.39
N ARG A 119 35.67 10.12 22.54
CA ARG A 119 34.93 9.14 23.37
C ARG A 119 33.42 9.43 23.42
N LYS A 120 32.89 10.36 22.63
CA LYS A 120 31.51 10.74 22.71
C LYS A 120 30.92 11.16 21.34
N LEU A 121 29.84 10.54 20.96
CA LEU A 121 29.06 10.90 19.78
C LEU A 121 27.73 11.56 20.21
N GLY A 122 27.32 12.59 19.49
CA GLY A 122 25.96 13.10 19.49
C GLY A 122 25.19 12.47 18.33
N ILE A 123 24.05 11.85 18.62
CA ILE A 123 23.19 11.22 17.60
C ILE A 123 21.90 12.01 17.54
N LYS A 124 21.64 12.64 16.39
CA LYS A 124 20.41 13.39 16.13
C LYS A 124 19.67 12.79 14.97
N ALA A 125 18.40 12.50 15.17
CA ALA A 125 17.54 12.00 14.10
C ALA A 125 16.19 12.73 14.09
N LEU A 126 15.71 13.00 12.90
CA LEU A 126 14.36 13.44 12.63
C LEU A 126 13.60 12.27 12.02
N VAL A 127 12.57 11.80 12.71
CA VAL A 127 11.77 10.65 12.28
C VAL A 127 10.33 11.11 12.05
N THR A 128 9.86 10.95 10.83
CA THR A 128 8.44 11.14 10.50
C THR A 128 7.69 9.84 10.73
N LEU A 129 6.62 9.92 11.53
CA LEU A 129 5.65 8.85 11.75
C LEU A 129 4.36 9.19 11.03
N GLU A 130 3.88 8.31 10.17
CA GLU A 130 2.57 8.43 9.52
C GLU A 130 1.64 7.37 10.09
N ALA A 131 0.55 7.80 10.72
CA ALA A 131 -0.49 6.95 11.26
C ALA A 131 -1.73 7.00 10.37
N LYS A 132 -2.20 5.84 9.91
CA LYS A 132 -3.44 5.68 9.14
C LYS A 132 -4.43 4.87 9.96
N ALA A 133 -5.61 5.45 10.20
CA ALA A 133 -6.74 4.78 10.83
C ALA A 133 -7.76 4.35 9.78
N GLU A 134 -8.01 3.07 9.69
CA GLU A 134 -8.92 2.48 8.73
C GLU A 134 -9.98 1.64 9.44
N ALA A 135 -11.22 1.70 8.96
CA ALA A 135 -12.31 0.90 9.47
C ALA A 135 -12.90 0.03 8.36
N LEU A 136 -13.25 -1.20 8.71
CA LEU A 136 -14.15 -1.99 7.86
C LEU A 136 -15.56 -1.43 8.02
N PHE A 137 -16.18 -1.13 6.91
CA PHE A 137 -17.50 -0.56 6.84
C PHE A 137 -18.37 -1.39 5.89
N ASP A 138 -19.54 -1.78 6.39
CA ASP A 138 -20.49 -2.56 5.63
C ASP A 138 -21.49 -1.64 4.93
N THR A 139 -21.60 -1.78 3.62
CA THR A 139 -22.63 -1.11 2.82
C THR A 139 -23.67 -2.13 2.41
N GLU A 140 -24.89 -2.00 2.93
CA GLU A 140 -26.00 -2.82 2.54
C GLU A 140 -26.73 -2.21 1.34
N ALA A 141 -27.01 -3.02 0.33
CA ALA A 141 -27.81 -2.62 -0.83
C ALA A 141 -28.86 -3.68 -1.18
N ALA A 142 -30.07 -3.25 -1.49
CA ALA A 142 -31.09 -4.13 -2.02
C ALA A 142 -30.72 -4.53 -3.45
N VAL A 143 -30.64 -5.84 -3.69
CA VAL A 143 -30.31 -6.43 -5.00
C VAL A 143 -31.51 -7.12 -5.64
N ARG A 144 -32.50 -7.52 -4.82
CA ARG A 144 -33.68 -8.23 -5.29
C ARG A 144 -34.88 -7.89 -4.43
N ALA A 145 -36.07 -7.95 -5.02
CA ALA A 145 -37.32 -7.85 -4.30
C ALA A 145 -38.17 -9.09 -4.57
N GLU A 146 -38.65 -9.74 -3.53
CA GLU A 146 -39.45 -10.94 -3.61
C GLU A 146 -40.75 -10.77 -2.82
N CYS A 147 -41.82 -11.40 -3.32
CA CYS A 147 -43.09 -11.47 -2.62
C CYS A 147 -43.18 -12.82 -1.91
N THR A 148 -43.20 -12.80 -0.57
CA THR A 148 -43.38 -13.99 0.27
C THR A 148 -44.85 -14.07 0.73
N GLY A 149 -45.55 -15.17 0.44
CA GLY A 149 -46.92 -15.42 0.87
C GLY A 149 -47.52 -16.64 0.18
N GLU A 150 -48.55 -17.27 0.78
CA GLU A 150 -49.27 -18.36 0.12
C GLU A 150 -50.02 -17.83 -1.10
N PRO A 151 -50.10 -18.59 -2.21
CA PRO A 151 -50.76 -18.19 -3.44
C PRO A 151 -52.27 -18.35 -3.32
N GLU A 152 -52.92 -17.49 -2.55
CA GLU A 152 -54.38 -17.36 -2.56
C GLU A 152 -54.74 -15.90 -2.90
N ASP A 153 -55.30 -15.70 -4.09
CA ASP A 153 -56.06 -14.53 -4.62
C ASP A 153 -55.42 -13.12 -4.54
N ASP A 154 -54.19 -12.95 -4.06
CA ASP A 154 -53.60 -11.64 -3.79
C ASP A 154 -52.09 -11.53 -4.16
N GLU A 155 -51.70 -12.24 -5.21
CA GLU A 155 -50.32 -12.18 -5.72
C GLU A 155 -49.94 -10.76 -6.16
N ILE A 156 -48.88 -10.20 -5.56
CA ILE A 156 -48.35 -8.88 -5.92
C ILE A 156 -47.66 -8.99 -7.27
N ARG A 157 -48.18 -8.27 -8.28
CA ARG A 157 -47.56 -8.21 -9.62
C ARG A 157 -46.49 -7.15 -9.64
N LEU A 158 -45.27 -7.55 -9.21
CA LEU A 158 -44.12 -6.68 -9.03
C LEU A 158 -43.39 -6.46 -10.36
N GLN A 159 -43.03 -5.21 -10.63
CA GLN A 159 -42.09 -4.79 -11.66
C GLN A 159 -40.86 -4.24 -10.98
N VAL A 160 -39.68 -4.63 -11.45
CA VAL A 160 -38.41 -4.32 -10.82
C VAL A 160 -37.47 -3.72 -11.87
N LYS A 161 -36.80 -2.63 -11.49
CA LYS A 161 -35.76 -2.01 -12.30
C LYS A 161 -34.43 -2.13 -11.57
N THR A 162 -33.47 -2.75 -12.21
CA THR A 162 -32.09 -2.92 -11.67
C THR A 162 -31.07 -2.17 -12.51
N GLU A 163 -29.94 -1.85 -11.89
CA GLU A 163 -28.75 -1.32 -12.53
C GLU A 163 -27.55 -2.16 -12.11
N THR A 164 -26.73 -2.59 -13.07
CA THR A 164 -25.47 -3.28 -12.77
C THR A 164 -24.41 -2.24 -12.45
N VAL A 165 -23.83 -2.34 -11.26
CA VAL A 165 -22.80 -1.42 -10.75
C VAL A 165 -21.58 -2.23 -10.34
N PRO A 166 -20.36 -1.89 -10.84
CA PRO A 166 -19.14 -2.50 -10.34
C PRO A 166 -18.87 -2.03 -8.90
N ALA A 167 -18.55 -2.96 -8.03
CA ALA A 167 -18.19 -2.68 -6.64
C ALA A 167 -16.95 -3.47 -6.23
N ALA A 168 -15.98 -2.77 -5.63
CA ALA A 168 -14.84 -3.37 -5.00
C ALA A 168 -15.16 -3.68 -3.54
N ALA A 169 -14.96 -4.94 -3.14
CA ALA A 169 -15.07 -5.38 -1.77
C ALA A 169 -13.72 -5.83 -1.23
N ILE A 170 -13.42 -5.53 0.02
CA ILE A 170 -12.27 -6.13 0.67
C ILE A 170 -12.65 -7.53 1.17
N ALA A 171 -12.03 -8.54 0.57
CA ALA A 171 -12.30 -9.94 0.89
C ALA A 171 -11.46 -10.41 2.08
N LEU A 172 -10.22 -9.91 2.18
CA LEU A 172 -9.30 -10.34 3.22
C LEU A 172 -8.33 -9.21 3.60
N ARG A 173 -8.06 -9.10 4.91
CA ARG A 173 -7.02 -8.25 5.46
C ARG A 173 -6.28 -9.00 6.57
N ARG A 174 -4.97 -9.15 6.42
CA ARG A 174 -4.16 -9.85 7.40
C ARG A 174 -2.69 -9.42 7.30
N LYS A 175 -1.99 -9.42 8.45
CA LYS A 175 -0.53 -9.37 8.51
C LYS A 175 0.02 -10.74 8.81
N ASP A 176 1.11 -11.07 8.15
CA ASP A 176 1.86 -12.31 8.38
C ASP A 176 3.35 -12.10 8.12
N THR A 177 4.18 -13.09 8.40
CA THR A 177 5.62 -13.00 8.25
C THR A 177 6.20 -14.19 7.52
N TYR A 178 7.23 -13.94 6.73
CA TYR A 178 8.04 -14.95 6.06
C TYR A 178 9.49 -14.84 6.52
N ARG A 179 10.10 -15.96 6.93
CA ARG A 179 11.48 -15.98 7.42
C ARG A 179 12.42 -16.65 6.42
N VAL A 180 13.51 -15.97 6.14
CA VAL A 180 14.60 -16.47 5.28
C VAL A 180 15.83 -16.70 6.14
N LYS A 181 16.33 -17.96 6.13
CA LYS A 181 17.61 -18.32 6.74
C LYS A 181 18.50 -18.96 5.70
N GLN A 182 19.71 -18.41 5.57
CA GLN A 182 20.69 -18.94 4.63
C GLN A 182 22.12 -18.64 5.08
N ASP A 183 22.97 -19.63 4.96
CA ASP A 183 24.40 -19.46 5.14
C ASP A 183 25.08 -19.16 3.80
N ILE A 184 25.97 -18.18 3.75
CA ILE A 184 26.74 -17.74 2.58
C ILE A 184 28.20 -18.03 2.86
N THR A 185 28.85 -18.80 2.00
CA THR A 185 30.29 -19.08 2.09
C THR A 185 31.06 -18.05 1.28
N LEU A 186 32.04 -17.39 1.88
CA LEU A 186 32.93 -16.46 1.18
C LEU A 186 33.73 -17.19 0.10
N PRO A 187 33.88 -16.57 -1.10
CA PRO A 187 34.70 -17.15 -2.16
C PRO A 187 36.12 -17.46 -1.67
N GLY A 188 36.73 -18.56 -2.14
CA GLY A 188 38.10 -18.96 -1.76
C GLY A 188 39.20 -17.93 -2.06
N SER A 189 38.93 -16.95 -2.93
CA SER A 189 39.82 -15.82 -3.23
C SER A 189 39.78 -14.72 -2.17
N LYS A 190 38.80 -14.72 -1.27
CA LYS A 190 38.70 -13.77 -0.17
C LYS A 190 39.34 -14.35 1.10
N PRO A 191 40.00 -13.57 1.93
CA PRO A 191 40.54 -14.02 3.23
C PRO A 191 39.38 -14.32 4.21
N ALA A 192 39.68 -15.10 5.24
CA ALA A 192 38.79 -15.32 6.38
C ALA A 192 38.47 -14.00 7.11
N ILE A 193 37.33 -13.92 7.74
CA ILE A 193 36.88 -12.77 8.52
C ILE A 193 37.58 -12.78 9.85
N GLU A 194 38.32 -11.70 10.17
CA GLU A 194 38.89 -11.47 11.50
C GLU A 194 37.96 -10.60 12.34
N ARG A 195 37.30 -9.63 11.71
CA ARG A 195 36.37 -8.73 12.36
C ARG A 195 35.35 -8.16 11.36
N MET A 196 34.11 -8.26 11.68
CA MET A 196 33.02 -7.59 10.93
C MET A 196 33.07 -6.08 11.22
N LEU A 197 33.03 -5.28 10.16
CA LEU A 197 33.03 -3.81 10.25
C LEU A 197 31.66 -3.22 9.93
N TRP A 198 30.96 -3.74 8.90
CA TRP A 198 29.67 -3.24 8.49
C TRP A 198 28.85 -4.32 7.81
N THR A 199 27.58 -4.34 8.09
CA THR A 199 26.63 -5.26 7.45
C THR A 199 25.41 -4.50 6.99
N GLU A 200 24.89 -4.87 5.84
CA GLU A 200 23.64 -4.35 5.33
C GLU A 200 22.82 -5.44 4.67
N MET A 201 21.50 -5.40 4.88
CA MET A 201 20.52 -6.25 4.20
C MET A 201 19.39 -5.39 3.68
N LYS A 202 19.01 -5.58 2.41
CA LYS A 202 17.88 -4.92 1.77
C LYS A 202 17.07 -5.89 0.93
N LEU A 203 15.76 -5.64 0.86
CA LEU A 203 14.89 -6.32 -0.09
C LEU A 203 15.02 -5.68 -1.47
N SER A 204 14.97 -6.52 -2.49
CA SER A 204 14.99 -6.11 -3.88
C SER A 204 14.04 -7.00 -4.70
N ALA A 205 13.39 -6.42 -5.70
CA ALA A 205 12.53 -7.11 -6.66
C ALA A 205 11.48 -8.05 -6.03
N CYS A 206 10.92 -7.66 -4.88
CA CYS A 206 9.92 -8.45 -4.19
C CYS A 206 8.57 -8.41 -4.90
N GLN A 207 7.92 -9.57 -5.01
CA GLN A 207 6.58 -9.71 -5.55
C GLN A 207 5.77 -10.67 -4.67
N ALA A 208 4.49 -10.36 -4.49
CA ALA A 208 3.55 -11.22 -3.80
C ALA A 208 2.29 -11.42 -4.64
N LYS A 209 1.84 -12.67 -4.77
CA LYS A 209 0.68 -13.04 -5.58
C LYS A 209 -0.25 -13.95 -4.80
N PRO A 210 -1.57 -13.69 -4.83
CA PRO A 210 -2.53 -14.58 -4.22
C PRO A 210 -2.65 -15.88 -5.02
N LEU A 211 -2.71 -16.99 -4.29
CA LEU A 211 -3.03 -18.33 -4.77
C LEU A 211 -4.17 -18.89 -3.92
N ASP A 212 -4.65 -20.09 -4.23
CA ASP A 212 -5.70 -20.75 -3.44
C ASP A 212 -5.23 -21.01 -2.01
N GLY A 213 -5.78 -20.28 -1.04
CA GLY A 213 -5.50 -20.40 0.38
C GLY A 213 -4.13 -19.92 0.84
N GLN A 214 -3.36 -19.23 -0.01
CA GLN A 214 -2.00 -18.77 0.33
C GLN A 214 -1.56 -17.58 -0.51
N ILE A 215 -0.49 -16.91 -0.06
CA ILE A 215 0.23 -15.87 -0.81
C ILE A 215 1.59 -16.44 -1.21
N HIS A 216 1.86 -16.48 -2.51
CA HIS A 216 3.19 -16.77 -3.02
C HIS A 216 4.04 -15.50 -2.98
N LEU A 217 5.19 -15.58 -2.31
CA LEU A 217 6.14 -14.49 -2.16
C LEU A 217 7.47 -14.89 -2.81
N ASP A 218 7.98 -14.05 -3.69
CA ASP A 218 9.31 -14.17 -4.26
C ASP A 218 10.06 -12.85 -4.22
N GLY A 219 11.39 -12.93 -4.21
CA GLY A 219 12.24 -11.74 -4.16
C GLY A 219 13.70 -12.08 -3.94
N THR A 220 14.47 -11.05 -3.64
CA THR A 220 15.91 -11.17 -3.36
C THR A 220 16.26 -10.36 -2.12
N ILE A 221 17.06 -10.92 -1.23
CA ILE A 221 17.74 -10.18 -0.18
C ILE A 221 19.14 -9.86 -0.68
N LEU A 222 19.44 -8.56 -0.82
CA LEU A 222 20.80 -8.07 -1.07
C LEU A 222 21.53 -8.01 0.26
N VAL A 223 22.67 -8.67 0.32
CA VAL A 223 23.50 -8.77 1.51
C VAL A 223 24.86 -8.16 1.21
N PHE A 224 25.29 -7.25 2.06
CA PHE A 224 26.62 -6.66 2.01
C PHE A 224 27.32 -6.82 3.35
N ALA A 225 28.59 -7.19 3.30
CA ALA A 225 29.47 -7.28 4.46
C ALA A 225 30.82 -6.62 4.16
N LEU A 226 31.23 -5.65 5.00
CA LEU A 226 32.58 -5.09 5.04
C LEU A 226 33.29 -5.68 6.25
N TYR A 227 34.51 -6.17 6.08
CA TYR A 227 35.24 -6.83 7.14
C TYR A 227 36.75 -6.63 7.03
N GLU A 228 37.46 -6.78 8.12
CA GLU A 228 38.90 -6.97 8.12
C GLU A 228 39.21 -8.45 7.99
N GLY A 229 40.12 -8.79 7.09
CA GLY A 229 40.48 -10.18 6.83
C GLY A 229 41.94 -10.41 6.56
N GLY A 230 42.41 -11.61 6.93
CA GLY A 230 43.78 -12.05 6.79
C GLY A 230 44.75 -11.41 7.80
N GLU A 231 45.95 -11.99 7.95
CA GLU A 231 46.97 -11.55 8.92
C GLU A 231 47.38 -10.06 8.79
N SER A 232 47.07 -9.43 7.67
CA SER A 232 47.41 -8.01 7.40
C SER A 232 46.28 -7.04 7.81
N GLY A 233 45.10 -7.52 8.24
CA GLY A 233 43.95 -6.68 8.62
C GLY A 233 43.44 -5.79 7.48
N LEU A 234 43.58 -6.25 6.22
CA LEU A 234 43.14 -5.49 5.06
C LEU A 234 41.60 -5.47 4.99
N VAL A 235 41.08 -4.31 4.66
CA VAL A 235 39.64 -4.16 4.44
C VAL A 235 39.19 -4.94 3.20
N GLN A 236 38.20 -5.77 3.38
CA GLN A 236 37.59 -6.60 2.38
C GLN A 236 36.05 -6.41 2.41
N TRP A 237 35.38 -6.79 1.34
CA TRP A 237 33.93 -6.81 1.30
C TRP A 237 33.41 -8.03 0.55
N ALA A 238 32.20 -8.41 0.87
CA ALA A 238 31.41 -9.40 0.14
C ALA A 238 30.02 -8.81 -0.14
N GLU A 239 29.54 -9.05 -1.34
CA GLU A 239 28.18 -8.68 -1.74
C GLU A 239 27.54 -9.91 -2.39
N GLU A 240 26.39 -10.30 -1.88
CA GLU A 240 25.67 -11.49 -2.34
C GLU A 240 24.18 -11.22 -2.46
N SER A 241 23.57 -11.91 -3.40
CA SER A 241 22.14 -11.84 -3.64
C SER A 241 21.50 -13.17 -3.25
N ILE A 242 20.66 -13.17 -2.24
CA ILE A 242 19.92 -14.35 -1.76
C ILE A 242 18.54 -14.34 -2.37
N PRO A 243 18.27 -15.12 -3.44
CA PRO A 243 16.91 -15.29 -3.92
C PRO A 243 16.10 -16.12 -2.93
N PHE A 244 14.87 -15.70 -2.68
CA PHE A 244 13.92 -16.47 -1.89
C PHE A 244 12.61 -16.63 -2.64
N SER A 245 11.94 -17.74 -2.39
CA SER A 245 10.60 -18.04 -2.88
C SER A 245 9.90 -18.93 -1.87
N GLY A 246 8.66 -18.60 -1.55
CA GLY A 246 7.88 -19.37 -0.58
C GLY A 246 6.43 -18.98 -0.56
N GLU A 247 5.69 -19.68 0.28
CA GLU A 247 4.25 -19.52 0.43
C GLU A 247 3.92 -19.20 1.87
N VAL A 248 3.00 -18.24 2.05
CA VAL A 248 2.46 -17.85 3.35
C VAL A 248 1.00 -18.26 3.36
N GLU A 249 0.63 -19.12 4.31
CA GLU A 249 -0.74 -19.62 4.45
C GLU A 249 -1.72 -18.47 4.73
N MET A 250 -2.74 -18.34 3.87
CA MET A 250 -3.70 -17.24 3.91
C MET A 250 -5.10 -17.76 3.55
N GLN A 251 -5.75 -18.36 4.53
CA GLN A 251 -7.08 -18.92 4.32
C GLN A 251 -8.06 -17.86 3.78
N GLY A 252 -8.73 -18.18 2.68
CA GLY A 252 -9.65 -17.28 1.97
C GLY A 252 -9.03 -16.53 0.80
N ALA A 253 -7.72 -16.62 0.58
CA ALA A 253 -7.10 -16.07 -0.62
C ALA A 253 -7.48 -16.87 -1.86
N SER A 254 -7.65 -16.19 -3.00
CA SER A 254 -7.92 -16.78 -4.32
C SER A 254 -7.10 -16.06 -5.39
N PRO A 255 -6.68 -16.74 -6.46
CA PRO A 255 -5.92 -16.16 -7.58
C PRO A 255 -6.62 -15.01 -8.30
N ASP A 256 -7.95 -14.98 -8.24
CA ASP A 256 -8.78 -13.95 -8.91
C ASP A 256 -8.83 -12.65 -8.11
N MET A 257 -8.38 -12.66 -6.86
CA MET A 257 -8.37 -11.49 -6.00
C MET A 257 -7.26 -10.53 -6.39
N ILE A 258 -7.51 -9.25 -6.19
CA ILE A 258 -6.59 -8.17 -6.49
C ILE A 258 -5.79 -7.84 -5.22
N PRO A 259 -4.47 -8.12 -5.21
CA PRO A 259 -3.64 -7.88 -4.04
C PRO A 259 -3.19 -6.42 -3.93
N VAL A 260 -3.21 -5.92 -2.69
CA VAL A 260 -2.51 -4.72 -2.23
C VAL A 260 -1.66 -5.18 -1.04
N ILE A 261 -0.37 -5.39 -1.26
CA ILE A 261 0.50 -6.05 -0.29
C ILE A 261 1.73 -5.18 -0.03
N GLY A 262 1.82 -4.69 1.20
CA GLY A 262 3.05 -4.06 1.71
C GLY A 262 4.06 -5.13 2.14
N ILE A 263 5.30 -5.02 1.68
CA ILE A 263 6.38 -5.98 1.98
C ILE A 263 7.51 -5.22 2.66
N ARG A 264 7.88 -5.63 3.88
CA ARG A 264 8.92 -4.95 4.68
C ARG A 264 9.86 -5.93 5.37
N LEU A 265 11.14 -5.59 5.39
CA LEU A 265 12.14 -6.32 6.17
C LEU A 265 12.15 -5.78 7.61
N ILE A 266 11.62 -6.57 8.55
CA ILE A 266 11.44 -6.16 9.96
C ILE A 266 12.52 -6.70 10.89
N HIS A 267 13.24 -7.74 10.49
CA HIS A 267 14.36 -8.29 11.25
C HIS A 267 15.52 -8.60 10.30
N ARG A 268 16.73 -8.27 10.75
CA ARG A 268 17.97 -8.43 10.01
C ARG A 268 19.03 -8.86 10.99
N ASP A 269 19.53 -10.05 10.80
CA ASP A 269 20.66 -10.54 11.60
C ASP A 269 21.67 -11.22 10.69
N MET A 270 22.94 -10.92 10.89
CA MET A 270 24.05 -11.49 10.15
C MET A 270 25.20 -11.78 11.10
N GLU A 271 25.52 -13.05 11.23
CA GLU A 271 26.59 -13.53 12.09
C GLU A 271 27.68 -14.24 11.27
N GLU A 272 28.94 -14.01 11.63
CA GLU A 272 30.04 -14.80 11.12
C GLU A 272 30.07 -16.19 11.75
N LYS A 273 30.34 -17.21 10.96
CA LYS A 273 30.48 -18.60 11.38
C LYS A 273 31.74 -19.25 10.82
N PRO A 274 32.31 -20.22 11.53
CA PRO A 274 33.37 -21.04 10.98
C PRO A 274 32.85 -21.95 9.88
N ASP A 275 33.63 -22.08 8.80
CA ASP A 275 33.41 -23.07 7.77
C ASP A 275 33.85 -24.48 8.22
N TYR A 276 33.80 -25.44 7.28
CA TYR A 276 34.19 -26.83 7.54
C TYR A 276 35.63 -26.98 8.04
N ASP A 277 36.56 -26.09 7.64
CA ASP A 277 37.97 -26.11 8.03
C ASP A 277 38.21 -25.34 9.35
N GLY A 278 37.15 -24.72 9.92
CA GLY A 278 37.21 -23.94 11.16
C GLY A 278 37.65 -22.48 10.95
N GLU A 279 37.72 -22.03 9.70
CA GLU A 279 37.99 -20.63 9.38
C GLU A 279 36.70 -19.82 9.34
N MET A 280 36.71 -18.58 9.82
CA MET A 280 35.55 -17.67 9.81
C MET A 280 35.28 -17.20 8.38
N ARG A 281 34.58 -18.00 7.61
CA ARG A 281 34.30 -17.80 6.17
C ARG A 281 32.84 -17.92 5.78
N GLU A 282 31.97 -18.18 6.74
CA GLU A 282 30.54 -18.24 6.50
C GLU A 282 29.82 -17.05 7.14
N LEU A 283 28.82 -16.53 6.46
CA LEU A 283 27.90 -15.52 6.94
C LEU A 283 26.51 -16.16 7.07
N SER A 284 26.01 -16.24 8.29
CA SER A 284 24.65 -16.71 8.56
C SER A 284 23.68 -15.56 8.50
N VAL A 285 22.77 -15.60 7.55
CA VAL A 285 21.74 -14.58 7.34
C VAL A 285 20.42 -15.07 7.92
N ASP A 286 19.82 -14.26 8.77
CA ASP A 286 18.46 -14.49 9.33
C ASP A 286 17.63 -13.22 9.13
N ALA A 287 16.64 -13.31 8.25
CA ALA A 287 15.80 -12.19 7.86
C ALA A 287 14.32 -12.55 8.05
N VAL A 288 13.53 -11.60 8.57
CA VAL A 288 12.07 -11.74 8.67
C VAL A 288 11.41 -10.65 7.85
N ILE A 289 10.56 -11.07 6.92
CA ILE A 289 9.80 -10.23 6.00
C ILE A 289 8.36 -10.18 6.50
N GLU A 290 7.84 -8.99 6.78
CA GLU A 290 6.42 -8.76 7.09
C GLU A 290 5.65 -8.52 5.79
N LEU A 291 4.45 -9.11 5.71
CA LEU A 291 3.47 -8.90 4.66
C LEU A 291 2.22 -8.25 5.29
N ASP A 292 1.84 -7.06 4.84
CA ASP A 292 0.54 -6.44 5.15
C ASP A 292 -0.38 -6.64 3.95
N VAL A 293 -1.22 -7.68 4.03
CA VAL A 293 -2.02 -8.17 2.90
C VAL A 293 -3.42 -7.63 2.97
N ARG A 294 -3.86 -7.01 1.87
CA ARG A 294 -5.24 -6.67 1.56
C ARG A 294 -5.60 -7.29 0.21
N LEU A 295 -6.65 -8.08 0.18
CA LEU A 295 -7.16 -8.67 -1.06
C LEU A 295 -8.53 -8.09 -1.35
N TYR A 296 -8.70 -7.60 -2.57
CA TYR A 296 -9.95 -7.04 -3.06
C TYR A 296 -10.58 -7.97 -4.10
N GLU A 297 -11.90 -8.00 -4.12
CA GLU A 297 -12.71 -8.61 -5.17
C GLU A 297 -13.48 -7.51 -5.91
N GLU A 298 -13.56 -7.61 -7.22
CA GLU A 298 -14.46 -6.80 -8.03
C GLU A 298 -15.71 -7.60 -8.33
N GLN A 299 -16.87 -7.08 -7.89
CA GLN A 299 -18.18 -7.71 -8.03
C GLN A 299 -19.07 -6.83 -8.89
N GLU A 300 -19.89 -7.44 -9.73
CA GLU A 300 -20.99 -6.77 -10.40
C GLU A 300 -22.23 -6.90 -9.54
N LEU A 301 -22.73 -5.78 -9.00
CA LEU A 301 -23.94 -5.72 -8.19
C LEU A 301 -25.12 -5.33 -9.04
N GLU A 302 -26.19 -6.12 -9.01
CA GLU A 302 -27.47 -5.72 -9.58
C GLU A 302 -28.26 -4.91 -8.54
N LEU A 303 -28.00 -3.60 -8.47
CA LEU A 303 -28.71 -2.72 -7.55
C LEU A 303 -30.16 -2.53 -7.96
N LEU A 304 -31.04 -2.69 -7.00
CA LEU A 304 -32.46 -2.36 -7.15
C LEU A 304 -32.61 -0.83 -7.19
N GLN A 305 -32.90 -0.28 -8.38
CA GLN A 305 -33.08 1.17 -8.57
C GLN A 305 -34.49 1.63 -8.24
N ASP A 306 -35.51 0.88 -8.70
CA ASP A 306 -36.92 1.20 -8.52
C ASP A 306 -37.75 -0.06 -8.61
N LEU A 307 -38.93 -0.02 -7.98
CA LEU A 307 -39.93 -1.06 -8.09
C LEU A 307 -41.32 -0.47 -7.94
N TYR A 308 -42.31 -1.11 -8.58
CA TYR A 308 -43.70 -0.84 -8.42
C TYR A 308 -44.53 -2.11 -8.63
N ALA A 309 -45.80 -2.08 -8.25
CA ALA A 309 -46.72 -3.17 -8.56
C ALA A 309 -47.94 -2.64 -9.32
N THR A 310 -48.50 -3.47 -10.22
CA THR A 310 -49.69 -3.07 -10.98
C THR A 310 -50.96 -3.14 -10.13
N ASN A 311 -50.98 -3.95 -9.06
CA ASN A 311 -52.13 -4.21 -8.19
C ASN A 311 -51.94 -3.81 -6.71
N ARG A 312 -50.83 -3.16 -6.36
CA ARG A 312 -50.54 -2.63 -5.02
C ARG A 312 -49.88 -1.26 -5.13
N GLU A 313 -50.02 -0.46 -4.09
CA GLU A 313 -49.26 0.76 -3.93
C GLU A 313 -47.94 0.41 -3.22
N ILE A 314 -46.80 0.71 -3.84
CA ILE A 314 -45.49 0.45 -3.25
C ILE A 314 -44.93 1.78 -2.71
N VAL A 315 -44.65 1.80 -1.42
CA VAL A 315 -43.97 2.91 -0.73
C VAL A 315 -42.50 2.52 -0.56
N LEU A 316 -41.62 3.35 -1.12
CA LEU A 316 -40.17 3.16 -1.06
C LEU A 316 -39.56 4.14 -0.08
N ASP A 317 -38.66 3.64 0.76
CA ASP A 317 -37.74 4.43 1.54
C ASP A 317 -36.36 4.33 0.86
N ALA A 318 -35.92 5.44 0.29
CA ALA A 318 -34.68 5.52 -0.46
C ALA A 318 -33.59 6.28 0.34
N GLY A 319 -32.36 5.91 0.16
CA GLY A 319 -31.18 6.58 0.72
C GLY A 319 -30.04 6.55 -0.26
N ASP A 320 -28.89 7.03 0.19
CA ASP A 320 -27.66 6.98 -0.58
C ASP A 320 -26.68 5.98 0.05
N ALA A 321 -25.99 5.22 -0.79
CA ALA A 321 -24.92 4.34 -0.40
C ALA A 321 -23.67 4.59 -1.27
N VAL A 322 -22.49 4.44 -0.69
CA VAL A 322 -21.23 4.62 -1.39
C VAL A 322 -20.66 3.26 -1.71
N PHE A 323 -20.28 3.06 -2.97
CA PHE A 323 -19.58 1.88 -3.47
C PHE A 323 -18.22 2.30 -3.98
N ASP A 324 -17.19 1.48 -3.76
CA ASP A 324 -15.87 1.73 -4.32
C ASP A 324 -15.75 0.97 -5.64
N ARG A 325 -15.26 1.65 -6.66
CA ARG A 325 -14.92 1.05 -7.95
C ARG A 325 -13.39 1.04 -8.09
N ILE A 326 -12.83 -0.05 -8.60
CA ILE A 326 -11.42 -0.09 -8.96
C ILE A 326 -11.21 0.79 -10.18
N LEU A 327 -10.42 1.83 -10.01
CA LEU A 327 -10.11 2.78 -11.08
C LEU A 327 -8.86 2.38 -11.85
N ALA A 328 -7.82 1.99 -11.11
CA ALA A 328 -6.56 1.55 -11.70
C ALA A 328 -5.81 0.60 -10.76
N ARG A 329 -5.07 -0.30 -11.36
CA ARG A 329 -3.96 -1.03 -10.77
C ARG A 329 -2.78 -0.95 -11.71
N ASN A 330 -1.70 -0.34 -11.28
CA ASN A 330 -0.54 -0.09 -12.12
C ASN A 330 0.74 -0.41 -11.35
N LEU A 331 1.62 -1.20 -11.98
CA LEU A 331 2.99 -1.40 -11.53
C LEU A 331 3.91 -0.56 -12.42
N GLY A 332 4.14 0.66 -12.00
CA GLY A 332 5.01 1.60 -12.69
C GLY A 332 6.49 1.38 -12.40
N LYS A 333 7.36 1.80 -13.30
CA LYS A 333 8.81 1.78 -13.12
C LYS A 333 9.41 3.11 -13.50
N CYS A 334 9.95 3.83 -12.51
CA CYS A 334 10.70 5.05 -12.71
C CYS A 334 12.19 4.72 -12.80
N LYS A 335 12.83 5.13 -13.89
CA LYS A 335 14.29 4.97 -14.08
C LYS A 335 14.97 6.28 -13.77
N VAL A 336 15.94 6.22 -12.88
CA VAL A 336 16.79 7.36 -12.51
C VAL A 336 18.21 7.11 -12.95
N ALA A 337 18.87 8.15 -13.44
CA ALA A 337 20.28 8.11 -13.77
C ALA A 337 20.89 9.50 -13.56
N GLU A 338 21.91 9.57 -12.71
CA GLU A 338 22.58 10.84 -12.39
C GLU A 338 24.07 10.63 -12.22
N LYS A 339 24.86 11.65 -12.63
CA LYS A 339 26.29 11.71 -12.35
C LYS A 339 26.53 12.62 -11.16
N VAL A 340 27.16 12.07 -10.16
CA VAL A 340 27.45 12.78 -8.91
C VAL A 340 28.95 12.93 -8.72
N GLU A 341 29.37 14.04 -8.15
CA GLU A 341 30.76 14.27 -7.80
C GLU A 341 31.05 13.58 -6.47
N LEU A 342 32.16 12.86 -6.42
CA LEU A 342 32.76 12.36 -5.20
C LEU A 342 33.89 13.30 -4.78
N ASP A 343 34.31 13.23 -3.50
CA ASP A 343 35.38 14.06 -3.01
C ASP A 343 36.65 13.83 -3.81
N ALA A 344 37.33 14.91 -4.17
CA ALA A 344 38.53 14.85 -5.01
C ALA A 344 39.76 14.29 -4.28
N GLU A 345 39.76 14.43 -2.96
CA GLU A 345 40.88 13.98 -2.08
C GLU A 345 40.28 13.35 -0.80
N PRO A 346 40.66 12.09 -0.47
CA PRO A 346 41.56 11.20 -1.21
C PRO A 346 40.92 10.66 -2.52
N ARG A 347 41.78 10.29 -3.48
CA ARG A 347 41.33 9.78 -4.77
C ARG A 347 40.57 8.46 -4.62
N VAL A 348 39.37 8.39 -5.20
CA VAL A 348 38.56 7.17 -5.24
C VAL A 348 39.21 6.14 -6.16
N LEU A 349 39.44 4.94 -5.63
CA LEU A 349 39.92 3.78 -6.39
C LEU A 349 38.76 2.96 -6.95
N GLN A 350 37.80 2.62 -6.08
CA GLN A 350 36.68 1.74 -6.42
C GLN A 350 35.52 1.97 -5.48
N ILE A 351 34.29 1.97 -6.03
CA ILE A 351 33.04 1.86 -5.25
C ILE A 351 32.89 0.39 -4.86
N CYS A 352 32.82 0.10 -3.58
CA CYS A 352 32.68 -1.26 -3.06
C CYS A 352 31.23 -1.59 -2.69
N HIS A 353 30.38 -0.58 -2.47
CA HIS A 353 28.95 -0.77 -2.18
C HIS A 353 28.14 0.47 -2.55
N SER A 354 26.89 0.23 -2.93
CA SER A 354 25.90 1.28 -3.11
C SER A 354 24.57 0.86 -2.47
N SER A 355 24.09 1.68 -1.57
CA SER A 355 22.84 1.48 -0.84
C SER A 355 21.88 2.59 -1.16
N GLY A 356 20.60 2.28 -1.38
CA GLY A 356 19.57 3.25 -1.72
C GLY A 356 18.38 3.19 -0.78
N SER A 357 17.76 4.34 -0.50
CA SER A 357 16.46 4.44 0.12
C SER A 357 15.58 5.45 -0.62
N ILE A 358 14.29 5.13 -0.77
CA ILE A 358 13.33 5.98 -1.46
C ILE A 358 12.66 6.84 -0.40
N LYS A 359 12.66 8.17 -0.61
CA LYS A 359 11.93 9.14 0.19
C LYS A 359 10.91 9.82 -0.71
N LEU A 360 9.63 9.73 -0.36
CA LEU A 360 8.56 10.43 -1.08
C LEU A 360 8.42 11.83 -0.50
N ASP A 361 8.50 12.86 -1.38
CA ASP A 361 8.31 14.25 -1.00
C ASP A 361 6.83 14.64 -1.12
N GLY A 362 6.12 14.10 -2.10
CA GLY A 362 4.71 14.35 -2.32
C GLY A 362 4.05 13.34 -3.25
N VAL A 363 2.75 13.13 -3.02
CA VAL A 363 1.88 12.37 -3.92
C VAL A 363 0.63 13.19 -4.13
N GLU A 364 0.38 13.64 -5.35
CA GLU A 364 -0.72 14.56 -5.68
C GLU A 364 -1.59 14.01 -6.80
N THR A 365 -2.90 14.30 -6.73
CA THR A 365 -3.85 13.98 -7.78
C THR A 365 -3.77 15.03 -8.88
N GLY A 366 -3.32 14.61 -10.06
CA GLY A 366 -3.28 15.42 -11.28
C GLY A 366 -4.48 15.19 -12.22
N GLU A 367 -4.42 15.72 -13.42
CA GLU A 367 -5.43 15.49 -14.44
C GLU A 367 -5.24 14.09 -15.07
N ASN A 368 -6.11 13.14 -14.70
CA ASN A 368 -6.03 11.73 -15.11
C ASN A 368 -4.72 11.02 -14.75
N ALA A 369 -4.03 11.48 -13.71
CA ALA A 369 -2.79 10.88 -13.26
C ALA A 369 -2.61 11.05 -11.74
N LEU A 370 -1.86 10.15 -11.13
CA LEU A 370 -1.27 10.35 -9.80
C LEU A 370 0.19 10.74 -10.00
N VAL A 371 0.54 11.91 -9.51
CA VAL A 371 1.89 12.48 -9.60
C VAL A 371 2.66 12.14 -8.34
N VAL A 372 3.83 11.53 -8.51
CA VAL A 372 4.69 11.09 -7.41
C VAL A 372 6.04 11.77 -7.54
N ASP A 373 6.39 12.59 -6.56
CA ASP A 373 7.68 13.25 -6.45
C ASP A 373 8.45 12.70 -5.26
N GLY A 374 9.75 12.56 -5.42
CA GLY A 374 10.60 12.07 -4.35
C GLY A 374 12.08 12.07 -4.71
N VAL A 375 12.87 11.55 -3.78
CA VAL A 375 14.31 11.39 -3.95
C VAL A 375 14.74 9.95 -3.67
N LEU A 376 15.65 9.45 -4.48
CA LEU A 376 16.43 8.27 -4.18
C LEU A 376 17.71 8.72 -3.45
N GLU A 377 17.75 8.54 -2.15
CA GLU A 377 18.94 8.76 -1.35
C GLU A 377 19.89 7.58 -1.56
N VAL A 378 21.09 7.87 -2.05
CA VAL A 378 22.11 6.85 -2.37
C VAL A 378 23.35 7.08 -1.55
N THR A 379 23.70 6.10 -0.74
CA THR A 379 24.97 6.06 0.00
C THR A 379 25.96 5.19 -0.74
N LEU A 380 27.11 5.75 -1.08
CA LEU A 380 28.23 5.10 -1.74
C LEU A 380 29.34 4.86 -0.74
N LEU A 381 29.80 3.61 -0.63
CA LEU A 381 30.99 3.24 0.13
C LEU A 381 32.12 2.93 -0.86
N TYR A 382 33.28 3.54 -0.70
CA TYR A 382 34.33 3.42 -1.67
C TYR A 382 35.72 3.36 -1.03
N LEU A 383 36.63 2.71 -1.73
CA LEU A 383 38.05 2.65 -1.37
C LEU A 383 38.81 3.84 -1.94
N THR A 384 39.84 4.28 -1.22
CA THR A 384 40.67 5.39 -1.61
C THR A 384 42.14 4.95 -1.77
N ASP A 385 42.98 5.81 -2.35
CA ASP A 385 44.41 5.60 -2.51
C ASP A 385 45.25 6.02 -1.29
N GLU A 386 44.60 6.46 -0.21
CA GLU A 386 45.25 6.91 1.02
C GLU A 386 45.16 5.83 2.11
N ASP A 387 46.29 5.23 2.49
CA ASP A 387 46.33 4.18 3.52
C ASP A 387 45.80 4.64 4.89
N SER A 388 45.86 5.93 5.19
CA SER A 388 45.30 6.51 6.43
C SER A 388 43.78 6.62 6.40
N ARG A 389 43.15 6.61 5.20
CA ARG A 389 41.73 6.72 4.96
C ARG A 389 41.25 5.69 3.92
N PRO A 390 41.42 4.39 4.18
CA PRO A 390 41.23 3.36 3.17
C PRO A 390 39.81 3.26 2.66
N VAL A 391 38.80 3.68 3.48
CA VAL A 391 37.40 3.64 3.18
C VAL A 391 36.79 4.99 3.48
N GLN A 392 35.93 5.44 2.59
CA GLN A 392 35.09 6.66 2.72
C GLN A 392 33.68 6.39 2.24
N ALA A 393 32.75 7.22 2.67
CA ALA A 393 31.36 7.17 2.21
C ALA A 393 30.87 8.55 1.76
N ALA A 394 29.92 8.54 0.84
CA ALA A 394 29.26 9.76 0.40
C ALA A 394 27.77 9.48 0.15
N THR A 395 26.91 10.32 0.68
CA THR A 395 25.47 10.25 0.42
C THR A 395 25.08 11.30 -0.63
N ARG A 396 24.24 10.89 -1.58
CA ARG A 396 23.75 11.75 -2.67
C ARG A 396 22.26 11.55 -2.84
N MET A 397 21.57 12.64 -3.16
CA MET A 397 20.12 12.67 -3.42
C MET A 397 19.87 12.74 -4.91
N VAL A 398 19.20 11.74 -5.45
CA VAL A 398 18.82 11.66 -6.87
C VAL A 398 17.31 11.89 -6.96
N PRO A 399 16.84 13.07 -7.42
CA PRO A 399 15.42 13.35 -7.52
C PRO A 399 14.75 12.50 -8.59
N PHE A 400 13.50 12.16 -8.37
CA PHE A 400 12.67 11.51 -9.37
C PHE A 400 11.26 12.10 -9.40
N HIS A 401 10.67 12.07 -10.57
CA HIS A 401 9.30 12.44 -10.84
C HIS A 401 8.64 11.35 -11.66
N TYR A 402 7.43 10.94 -11.28
CA TYR A 402 6.68 9.91 -11.98
C TYR A 402 5.19 10.25 -12.05
N GLU A 403 4.64 10.18 -13.25
CA GLU A 403 3.20 10.33 -13.49
C GLU A 403 2.60 8.95 -13.80
N ALA A 404 1.79 8.43 -12.87
CA ALA A 404 1.03 7.21 -13.08
C ALA A 404 -0.32 7.55 -13.74
N GLU A 405 -0.56 7.06 -14.95
CA GLU A 405 -1.85 7.26 -15.62
C GLU A 405 -2.98 6.58 -14.84
N VAL A 406 -3.97 7.38 -14.45
CA VAL A 406 -5.19 6.95 -13.76
C VAL A 406 -6.37 7.74 -14.34
N PRO A 407 -6.95 7.29 -15.47
CA PRO A 407 -8.07 7.99 -16.10
C PRO A 407 -9.26 8.09 -15.15
N GLY A 408 -9.75 9.30 -14.96
CA GLY A 408 -10.92 9.59 -14.13
C GLY A 408 -10.62 9.67 -12.62
N ILE A 409 -9.37 9.76 -12.21
CA ILE A 409 -8.99 10.04 -10.82
C ILE A 409 -9.57 11.39 -10.37
N ARG A 410 -10.00 11.48 -9.11
CA ARG A 410 -10.55 12.68 -8.48
C ARG A 410 -9.89 12.92 -7.12
N GLU A 411 -10.10 14.08 -6.53
CA GLU A 411 -9.59 14.41 -5.20
C GLU A 411 -10.10 13.48 -4.09
N ASP A 412 -11.30 12.89 -4.28
CA ASP A 412 -11.90 11.93 -3.35
C ASP A 412 -11.48 10.47 -3.62
N SER A 413 -10.64 10.21 -4.62
CA SER A 413 -10.09 8.88 -4.90
C SER A 413 -9.20 8.40 -3.75
N ILE A 414 -9.31 7.12 -3.43
CA ILE A 414 -8.47 6.46 -2.42
C ILE A 414 -7.37 5.72 -3.14
N TRP A 415 -6.12 5.96 -2.76
CA TRP A 415 -4.98 5.29 -3.38
C TRP A 415 -4.04 4.66 -2.36
N TYR A 416 -3.43 3.57 -2.78
CA TYR A 416 -2.36 2.88 -2.07
C TYR A 416 -1.16 2.82 -2.99
N LEU A 417 -0.03 3.31 -2.52
CA LEU A 417 1.23 3.36 -3.25
C LEU A 417 2.33 2.71 -2.41
N GLU A 418 2.93 1.67 -2.96
CA GLU A 418 4.07 0.98 -2.34
C GLU A 418 5.31 1.16 -3.23
N PRO A 419 6.25 2.03 -2.86
CA PRO A 419 7.50 2.20 -3.58
C PRO A 419 8.50 1.11 -3.22
N GLY A 420 9.24 0.61 -4.21
CA GLY A 420 10.28 -0.40 -4.03
C GLY A 420 11.49 -0.14 -4.91
N LEU A 421 12.69 -0.32 -4.38
CA LEU A 421 13.92 -0.23 -5.17
C LEU A 421 14.23 -1.60 -5.79
N GLU A 422 14.05 -1.72 -7.11
CA GLU A 422 14.31 -2.98 -7.82
C GLU A 422 15.79 -3.15 -8.18
N GLN A 423 16.44 -2.07 -8.57
CA GLN A 423 17.83 -2.09 -8.99
C GLN A 423 18.52 -0.81 -8.58
N LEU A 424 19.77 -0.93 -8.13
CA LEU A 424 20.67 0.18 -7.89
C LEU A 424 22.07 -0.23 -8.33
N THR A 425 22.73 0.62 -9.11
CA THR A 425 24.12 0.46 -9.47
C THR A 425 24.83 1.80 -9.42
N ALA A 426 26.06 1.80 -8.94
CA ALA A 426 26.93 2.95 -8.97
C ALA A 426 28.29 2.55 -9.51
N VAL A 427 28.76 3.25 -10.54
CA VAL A 427 30.05 2.96 -11.19
C VAL A 427 30.85 4.24 -11.35
N MET A 428 32.19 4.13 -11.28
CA MET A 428 33.08 5.26 -11.56
C MET A 428 32.95 5.70 -13.02
N ALA A 429 32.59 6.95 -13.23
CA ALA A 429 32.44 7.55 -14.56
C ALA A 429 33.72 8.30 -15.05
N GLY A 430 34.76 8.32 -14.22
CA GLY A 430 35.99 9.06 -14.47
C GLY A 430 35.95 10.51 -13.93
N GLY A 431 37.11 11.11 -13.75
CA GLY A 431 37.24 12.51 -13.28
C GLY A 431 36.71 12.76 -11.86
N GLY A 432 36.67 11.74 -10.99
CA GLY A 432 36.14 11.88 -9.64
C GLY A 432 34.59 11.81 -9.57
N GLN A 433 33.95 11.40 -10.65
CA GLN A 433 32.49 11.25 -10.69
C GLN A 433 32.06 9.79 -10.63
N ALA A 434 30.92 9.55 -9.99
CA ALA A 434 30.19 8.29 -10.04
C ALA A 434 28.89 8.46 -10.84
N GLU A 435 28.55 7.48 -11.65
CA GLU A 435 27.24 7.39 -12.31
C GLU A 435 26.34 6.45 -11.50
N ILE A 436 25.26 7.00 -10.97
CA ILE A 436 24.22 6.28 -10.23
C ILE A 436 23.09 5.96 -11.20
N ARG A 437 22.63 4.71 -11.21
CA ARG A 437 21.46 4.26 -11.96
C ARG A 437 20.55 3.45 -11.04
N GLY A 438 19.27 3.80 -11.01
CA GLY A 438 18.27 3.13 -10.21
C GLY A 438 17.01 2.82 -10.99
N VAL A 439 16.29 1.79 -10.56
CA VAL A 439 14.92 1.47 -11.02
C VAL A 439 14.03 1.41 -9.78
N ILE A 440 13.09 2.35 -9.71
CA ILE A 440 12.10 2.46 -8.65
C ILE A 440 10.81 1.85 -9.18
N ALA A 441 10.32 0.79 -8.54
CA ALA A 441 8.99 0.25 -8.77
C ALA A 441 7.97 1.04 -7.94
N LEU A 442 6.82 1.32 -8.51
CA LEU A 442 5.72 2.03 -7.88
C LEU A 442 4.47 1.18 -8.07
N ASP A 443 4.10 0.38 -7.06
CA ASP A 443 2.87 -0.42 -7.10
C ASP A 443 1.71 0.45 -6.62
N LEU A 444 0.81 0.77 -7.54
CA LEU A 444 -0.31 1.68 -7.35
C LEU A 444 -1.64 0.96 -7.50
N PHE A 445 -2.50 1.12 -6.50
CA PHE A 445 -3.89 0.70 -6.53
C PHE A 445 -4.81 1.88 -6.20
N VAL A 446 -5.83 2.13 -7.04
CA VAL A 446 -6.73 3.27 -6.90
C VAL A 446 -8.18 2.84 -6.89
N LEU A 447 -8.90 3.27 -5.87
CA LEU A 447 -10.34 3.12 -5.71
C LEU A 447 -11.03 4.48 -5.88
N GLN A 448 -12.18 4.48 -6.55
CA GLN A 448 -13.06 5.62 -6.67
C GLN A 448 -14.35 5.38 -5.90
N PRO A 449 -14.64 6.13 -4.83
CA PRO A 449 -15.93 6.12 -4.19
C PRO A 449 -17.00 6.71 -5.11
N GLU A 450 -18.10 5.99 -5.31
CA GLU A 450 -19.27 6.43 -6.08
C GLU A 450 -20.51 6.41 -5.20
N ASN A 451 -21.20 7.55 -5.09
CA ASN A 451 -22.46 7.63 -4.38
C ASN A 451 -23.61 7.19 -5.31
N ARG A 452 -24.43 6.25 -4.84
CA ARG A 452 -25.55 5.71 -5.59
C ARG A 452 -26.81 5.71 -4.75
N PRO A 453 -27.97 6.06 -5.35
CA PRO A 453 -29.24 5.89 -4.67
C PRO A 453 -29.53 4.40 -4.47
N VAL A 454 -30.02 4.03 -3.29
CA VAL A 454 -30.38 2.66 -2.92
C VAL A 454 -31.74 2.63 -2.24
N ILE A 455 -32.45 1.52 -2.40
CA ILE A 455 -33.71 1.29 -1.70
C ILE A 455 -33.39 0.64 -0.34
N LEU A 456 -33.75 1.33 0.73
CA LEU A 456 -33.55 0.87 2.10
C LEU A 456 -34.69 -0.05 2.57
N ARG A 457 -35.95 0.31 2.19
CA ARG A 457 -37.18 -0.42 2.54
C ARG A 457 -38.21 -0.28 1.42
N ALA A 458 -39.07 -1.28 1.32
CA ALA A 458 -40.21 -1.26 0.44
C ALA A 458 -41.40 -1.87 1.18
N GLU A 459 -42.55 -1.22 1.10
CA GLU A 459 -43.81 -1.68 1.71
C GLU A 459 -44.92 -1.69 0.66
N ALA A 460 -45.65 -2.81 0.59
CA ALA A 460 -46.76 -2.94 -0.29
C ALA A 460 -48.07 -2.67 0.47
N LEU A 461 -48.77 -1.62 0.08
CA LEU A 461 -50.03 -1.19 0.65
C LEU A 461 -51.20 -1.58 -0.28
N PRO A 462 -52.40 -1.80 0.27
CA PRO A 462 -53.59 -1.96 -0.54
C PRO A 462 -53.82 -0.74 -1.42
N MET A 463 -54.20 -0.95 -2.68
CA MET A 463 -54.57 0.15 -3.56
C MET A 463 -55.88 0.83 -3.11
N ASP A 464 -55.92 2.15 -3.28
CA ASP A 464 -57.17 2.92 -3.12
C ASP A 464 -58.16 2.53 -4.22
N THR A 465 -59.14 1.71 -3.85
CA THR A 465 -60.13 1.15 -4.77
C THR A 465 -61.04 2.22 -5.37
N GLU A 466 -61.26 3.37 -4.71
CA GLU A 466 -62.04 4.47 -5.25
C GLU A 466 -61.29 5.22 -6.35
N LYS A 467 -60.01 5.48 -6.09
CA LYS A 467 -59.07 6.10 -7.04
C LYS A 467 -58.87 5.21 -8.27
N LEU A 468 -58.79 3.92 -8.06
CA LEU A 468 -58.65 2.92 -9.10
C LEU A 468 -59.86 2.83 -10.03
N LYS A 469 -61.05 2.85 -9.46
CA LYS A 469 -62.33 2.84 -10.23
C LYS A 469 -62.57 4.15 -11.00
N ALA A 470 -62.01 5.25 -10.53
CA ALA A 470 -62.07 6.55 -11.19
C ALA A 470 -61.14 6.67 -12.40
N MET A 471 -60.09 5.84 -12.48
CA MET A 471 -59.18 5.84 -13.61
C MET A 471 -59.78 5.08 -14.81
N PRO A 472 -59.72 5.65 -16.03
CA PRO A 472 -60.19 4.95 -17.23
C PRO A 472 -59.35 3.70 -17.51
N GLY A 473 -59.97 2.61 -18.00
CA GLY A 473 -59.26 1.36 -18.33
C GLY A 473 -58.32 1.46 -19.53
N ILE A 474 -58.59 2.44 -20.43
CA ILE A 474 -57.73 2.75 -21.59
C ILE A 474 -57.50 4.26 -21.62
N VAL A 475 -56.26 4.67 -21.76
CA VAL A 475 -55.83 6.08 -21.79
C VAL A 475 -54.96 6.34 -23.03
N GLY A 476 -55.30 7.39 -23.79
CA GLY A 476 -54.40 7.95 -24.78
C GLY A 476 -53.44 8.92 -24.08
N TYR A 477 -52.15 8.67 -24.16
CA TYR A 477 -51.12 9.45 -23.47
C TYR A 477 -50.11 10.01 -24.45
N ILE A 478 -49.70 11.29 -24.27
CA ILE A 478 -48.62 11.91 -25.04
C ILE A 478 -47.39 11.98 -24.15
N VAL A 479 -46.33 11.31 -24.58
CA VAL A 479 -45.04 11.24 -23.86
C VAL A 479 -44.47 12.64 -23.65
N GLN A 480 -44.17 12.96 -22.39
CA GLN A 480 -43.55 14.23 -22.01
C GLN A 480 -42.02 14.18 -22.14
N PRO A 481 -41.35 15.34 -22.20
CA PRO A 481 -39.87 15.38 -22.16
C PRO A 481 -39.32 14.70 -20.91
N GLN A 482 -38.26 13.87 -21.07
CA GLN A 482 -37.56 13.14 -19.99
C GLN A 482 -38.33 11.99 -19.33
N GLU A 483 -39.52 11.63 -19.82
CA GLU A 483 -40.22 10.43 -19.35
C GLU A 483 -39.70 9.17 -20.04
N SER A 484 -39.40 8.16 -19.23
CA SER A 484 -39.08 6.80 -19.69
C SER A 484 -40.37 5.94 -19.80
N LEU A 485 -40.26 4.83 -20.53
CA LEU A 485 -41.35 3.84 -20.59
C LEU A 485 -41.70 3.31 -19.20
N TRP A 486 -40.67 3.11 -18.35
CA TRP A 486 -40.82 2.73 -16.96
C TRP A 486 -41.68 3.71 -16.15
N ASP A 487 -41.40 5.02 -16.24
CA ASP A 487 -42.13 6.06 -15.51
C ASP A 487 -43.60 6.10 -15.91
N ILE A 488 -43.89 5.90 -17.20
CA ILE A 488 -45.24 5.85 -17.74
C ILE A 488 -45.95 4.59 -17.25
N ALA A 489 -45.28 3.41 -17.33
CA ALA A 489 -45.86 2.15 -16.87
C ALA A 489 -46.19 2.18 -15.37
N LYS A 490 -45.27 2.70 -14.55
CA LYS A 490 -45.44 2.89 -13.10
C LYS A 490 -46.62 3.80 -12.78
N ARG A 491 -46.73 4.94 -13.48
CA ARG A 491 -47.80 5.92 -13.27
C ARG A 491 -49.21 5.37 -13.60
N PHE A 492 -49.28 4.55 -14.64
CA PHE A 492 -50.58 4.02 -15.14
C PHE A 492 -50.86 2.60 -14.67
N HIS A 493 -50.10 2.05 -13.74
CA HIS A 493 -50.25 0.70 -13.19
C HIS A 493 -50.36 -0.38 -14.28
N THR A 494 -49.47 -0.34 -15.24
CA THR A 494 -49.31 -1.29 -16.35
C THR A 494 -47.84 -1.74 -16.44
N THR A 495 -47.55 -2.63 -17.36
CA THR A 495 -46.17 -3.09 -17.58
C THR A 495 -45.58 -2.46 -18.84
N GLU A 496 -44.25 -2.36 -18.92
CA GLU A 496 -43.56 -1.91 -20.13
C GLU A 496 -43.90 -2.82 -21.31
N ASP A 497 -43.94 -4.14 -21.09
CA ASP A 497 -44.33 -5.12 -22.11
C ASP A 497 -45.73 -4.89 -22.65
N SER A 498 -46.68 -4.56 -21.78
CA SER A 498 -48.07 -4.26 -22.16
C SER A 498 -48.15 -2.99 -23.01
N ILE A 499 -47.38 -1.98 -22.67
CA ILE A 499 -47.30 -0.74 -23.49
C ILE A 499 -46.65 -1.05 -24.85
N LEU A 500 -45.58 -1.82 -24.88
CA LEU A 500 -44.94 -2.22 -26.13
C LEU A 500 -45.85 -3.06 -27.03
N ALA A 501 -46.60 -4.00 -26.45
CA ALA A 501 -47.53 -4.84 -27.19
C ALA A 501 -48.72 -4.06 -27.77
N GLY A 502 -49.16 -3.00 -27.07
CA GLY A 502 -50.29 -2.17 -27.47
C GLY A 502 -49.95 -1.03 -28.44
N ASN A 503 -48.66 -0.77 -28.67
CA ASN A 503 -48.20 0.37 -29.46
C ASN A 503 -47.05 -0.05 -30.42
N ASP A 504 -47.09 0.48 -31.62
CA ASP A 504 -46.02 0.25 -32.61
C ASP A 504 -44.83 1.24 -32.33
N LEU A 505 -43.92 0.83 -31.45
CA LEU A 505 -42.76 1.61 -31.02
C LEU A 505 -41.49 1.10 -31.71
N PRO A 506 -40.96 1.79 -32.71
CA PRO A 506 -39.75 1.38 -33.38
C PRO A 506 -38.53 1.37 -32.42
N GLY A 507 -37.95 0.19 -32.20
CA GLY A 507 -36.81 0.02 -31.31
C GLY A 507 -37.12 -0.02 -29.82
N GLY A 508 -38.42 -0.12 -29.43
CA GLY A 508 -38.81 -0.30 -28.01
C GLY A 508 -38.59 0.93 -27.12
N ALA A 509 -38.30 2.10 -27.68
CA ALA A 509 -38.07 3.33 -26.94
C ALA A 509 -39.12 4.40 -27.27
N VAL A 510 -39.54 5.16 -26.27
CA VAL A 510 -40.47 6.29 -26.40
C VAL A 510 -39.69 7.59 -26.64
N LYS A 511 -40.35 8.50 -27.41
CA LYS A 511 -39.83 9.85 -27.66
C LYS A 511 -40.84 10.89 -27.20
N PRO A 512 -40.41 12.07 -26.76
CA PRO A 512 -41.32 13.16 -26.46
C PRO A 512 -42.25 13.47 -27.66
N GLY A 513 -43.57 13.48 -27.40
CA GLY A 513 -44.59 13.69 -28.42
C GLY A 513 -45.18 12.41 -29.00
N ASP A 514 -44.68 11.22 -28.71
CA ASP A 514 -45.29 9.96 -29.11
C ASP A 514 -46.67 9.82 -28.44
N CYS A 515 -47.62 9.28 -29.17
CA CYS A 515 -48.99 9.05 -28.67
C CYS A 515 -49.12 7.55 -28.35
N LEU A 516 -49.30 7.23 -27.07
CA LEU A 516 -49.40 5.86 -26.56
C LEU A 516 -50.87 5.52 -26.20
N ILE A 517 -51.25 4.29 -26.45
CA ILE A 517 -52.43 3.68 -25.88
C ILE A 517 -52.02 2.85 -24.68
N LEU A 518 -52.46 3.25 -23.50
CA LEU A 518 -52.13 2.59 -22.24
C LEU A 518 -53.38 1.81 -21.78
N VAL A 519 -53.16 0.53 -21.50
CA VAL A 519 -54.19 -0.36 -20.95
C VAL A 519 -53.81 -0.68 -19.51
N LYS A 520 -54.72 -0.43 -18.60
CA LYS A 520 -54.50 -0.68 -17.18
C LYS A 520 -54.60 -2.18 -16.91
N GLU A 521 -53.58 -2.75 -16.27
CA GLU A 521 -53.59 -4.13 -15.77
C GLU A 521 -54.07 -4.16 -14.32
N LEU A 522 -55.27 -4.70 -14.12
CA LEU A 522 -55.84 -4.88 -12.78
C LEU A 522 -55.77 -6.35 -12.35
#